data_c6336f2a661f684dac4ffa7ad92f6e58
#
_entry.id   c6336f2a661f684dac4ffa7ad92f6e58
#
_cell.length_a   1.000
_cell.length_b   1.000
_cell.length_c   1.000
_cell.angle_alpha   90.00
_cell.angle_beta   90.00
_cell.angle_gamma   90.00
#
_symmetry.space_group_name_H-M   'P 1'
#
loop_
_entity.id
_entity.type
_entity.pdbx_description
1 polymer ?
#
loop_
_entity_poly.entity_id
_entity_poly.type
_entity_poly.pdbx_seq_one_letter_code
_entity_poly.pdbx_strand_id
1 'polypeptide(L)'
;AMRFLEDVLAEVMDIFPSEYIHIGGDECPKTRWEQCPKCQAKIKELGLKDDAHFTAENYLQSYVMTRMEKFVEDHGRKVIGWDEVLEGGLGPKVTVMSWRSVDGGREGAKQHHDVIMTPCSHLYFDYYQTDNTDDEPIAIGGYIPVSRVYEFEPIPSELTEEEAKHILGAQANLWVEYIKDMNTAFYRVLPRMD
;
A
#
# COMPACT_ATOMS: atom_id res chain seq x y z
N ALA A 1 -18.74 -1.10 12.24
CA ALA A 1 -17.66 -1.17 11.24
C ALA A 1 -16.50 -2.03 11.76
N MET A 2 -15.90 -1.72 12.93
CA MET A 2 -14.71 -2.43 13.44
C MET A 2 -14.91 -3.94 13.54
N ARG A 3 -15.95 -4.39 14.26
CA ARG A 3 -16.25 -5.81 14.38
C ARG A 3 -16.40 -6.51 13.02
N PHE A 4 -17.03 -5.86 12.06
CA PHE A 4 -17.15 -6.39 10.70
C PHE A 4 -15.79 -6.60 10.03
N LEU A 5 -14.86 -5.64 10.19
CA LEU A 5 -13.49 -5.78 9.66
C LEU A 5 -12.72 -6.90 10.38
N GLU A 6 -12.88 -7.02 11.69
CA GLU A 6 -12.29 -8.09 12.48
C GLU A 6 -12.83 -9.47 12.04
N ASP A 7 -14.14 -9.59 11.81
CA ASP A 7 -14.78 -10.84 11.33
C ASP A 7 -14.22 -11.22 9.93
N VAL A 8 -14.08 -10.24 9.00
CA VAL A 8 -13.49 -10.46 7.66
C VAL A 8 -12.03 -10.87 7.76
N LEU A 9 -11.23 -10.19 8.58
CA LEU A 9 -9.81 -10.53 8.75
C LEU A 9 -9.62 -11.91 9.38
N ALA A 10 -10.49 -12.31 10.31
CA ALA A 10 -10.46 -13.65 10.88
C ALA A 10 -10.67 -14.73 9.79
N GLU A 11 -11.66 -14.55 8.92
CA GLU A 11 -11.93 -15.48 7.81
C GLU A 11 -10.77 -15.50 6.80
N VAL A 12 -10.18 -14.34 6.48
CA VAL A 12 -8.99 -14.26 5.61
C VAL A 12 -7.82 -15.03 6.22
N MET A 13 -7.56 -14.88 7.51
CA MET A 13 -6.46 -15.59 8.19
C MET A 13 -6.69 -17.10 8.27
N ASP A 14 -7.94 -17.55 8.32
CA ASP A 14 -8.28 -18.97 8.26
C ASP A 14 -8.06 -19.58 6.87
N ILE A 15 -8.30 -18.80 5.81
CA ILE A 15 -8.14 -19.24 4.42
C ILE A 15 -6.67 -19.20 3.97
N PHE A 16 -5.95 -18.14 4.34
CA PHE A 16 -4.57 -17.90 3.89
C PHE A 16 -3.56 -18.12 5.02
N PRO A 17 -2.66 -19.10 4.88
CA PRO A 17 -1.67 -19.43 5.92
C PRO A 17 -0.47 -18.46 5.96
N SER A 18 -0.50 -17.38 5.20
CA SER A 18 0.59 -16.41 5.10
C SER A 18 0.93 -15.77 6.45
N GLU A 19 2.21 -15.57 6.73
CA GLU A 19 2.68 -14.81 7.87
C GLU A 19 2.20 -13.36 7.82
N TYR A 20 2.08 -12.79 6.61
CA TYR A 20 1.66 -11.41 6.37
C TYR A 20 0.22 -11.34 5.87
N ILE A 21 -0.52 -10.37 6.41
CA ILE A 21 -1.88 -10.00 5.98
C ILE A 21 -1.86 -8.55 5.53
N HIS A 22 -2.22 -8.32 4.27
CA HIS A 22 -2.33 -6.97 3.73
C HIS A 22 -3.71 -6.39 4.07
N ILE A 23 -3.74 -5.26 4.77
CA ILE A 23 -4.98 -4.63 5.26
C ILE A 23 -5.40 -3.39 4.44
N GLY A 24 -4.74 -3.11 3.31
CA GLY A 24 -5.07 -1.97 2.45
C GLY A 24 -4.63 -0.64 3.03
N GLY A 25 -5.54 0.31 3.07
CA GLY A 25 -5.33 1.66 3.62
C GLY A 25 -5.26 2.76 2.56
N ASP A 26 -5.29 2.37 1.30
CA ASP A 26 -5.17 3.22 0.11
C ASP A 26 -6.46 3.98 -0.22
N GLU A 27 -6.31 5.09 -0.92
CA GLU A 27 -7.35 5.83 -1.61
C GLU A 27 -8.66 6.02 -0.81
N CYS A 28 -8.54 6.34 0.48
CA CYS A 28 -9.68 6.57 1.36
C CYS A 28 -10.06 8.06 1.45
N PRO A 29 -10.96 8.57 0.57
CA PRO A 29 -11.39 9.97 0.63
C PRO A 29 -12.12 10.27 1.93
N LYS A 30 -11.78 11.38 2.57
CA LYS A 30 -12.31 11.78 3.89
C LYS A 30 -13.65 12.51 3.83
N THR A 31 -14.07 12.96 2.65
CA THR A 31 -15.29 13.80 2.45
C THR A 31 -16.55 13.22 3.10
N ARG A 32 -16.73 11.88 3.06
CA ARG A 32 -17.86 11.25 3.72
C ARG A 32 -17.68 11.20 5.25
N TRP A 33 -16.46 11.08 5.72
CA TRP A 33 -16.17 11.03 7.16
C TRP A 33 -16.39 12.38 7.82
N GLU A 34 -16.05 13.48 7.15
CA GLU A 34 -16.31 14.86 7.59
C GLU A 34 -17.80 15.12 7.85
N GLN A 35 -18.66 14.50 7.05
CA GLN A 35 -20.11 14.67 7.12
C GLN A 35 -20.84 13.57 7.93
N CYS A 36 -20.15 12.51 8.32
CA CYS A 36 -20.72 11.37 8.99
C CYS A 36 -20.85 11.62 10.51
N PRO A 37 -22.06 11.69 11.09
CA PRO A 37 -22.23 11.94 12.53
C PRO A 37 -21.53 10.89 13.40
N LYS A 38 -21.43 9.63 12.95
CA LYS A 38 -20.74 8.57 13.69
C LYS A 38 -19.23 8.73 13.67
N CYS A 39 -18.66 9.15 12.52
CA CYS A 39 -17.22 9.43 12.41
C CYS A 39 -16.85 10.65 13.26
N GLN A 40 -17.62 11.74 13.17
CA GLN A 40 -17.39 12.94 13.95
C GLN A 40 -17.56 12.69 15.48
N ALA A 41 -18.53 11.88 15.88
CA ALA A 41 -18.65 11.47 17.28
C ALA A 41 -17.44 10.67 17.76
N LYS A 42 -16.88 9.79 16.91
CA LYS A 42 -15.67 9.00 17.25
C LYS A 42 -14.43 9.89 17.31
N ILE A 43 -14.26 10.81 16.37
CA ILE A 43 -13.19 11.84 16.40
C ILE A 43 -13.21 12.59 17.72
N LYS A 44 -14.39 13.06 18.13
CA LYS A 44 -14.58 13.77 19.40
C LYS A 44 -14.29 12.89 20.62
N GLU A 45 -14.77 11.65 20.60
CA GLU A 45 -14.52 10.64 21.68
C GLU A 45 -13.01 10.38 21.87
N LEU A 46 -12.28 10.26 20.76
CA LEU A 46 -10.83 10.01 20.76
C LEU A 46 -9.99 11.29 20.95
N GLY A 47 -10.63 12.47 20.95
CA GLY A 47 -9.93 13.75 21.05
C GLY A 47 -9.03 14.10 19.87
N LEU A 48 -9.31 13.51 18.69
CA LEU A 48 -8.54 13.77 17.47
C LEU A 48 -8.76 15.19 16.98
N LYS A 49 -7.70 15.82 16.49
CA LYS A 49 -7.71 17.23 16.02
C LYS A 49 -6.78 17.36 14.82
N ASP A 50 -7.11 18.32 13.96
CA ASP A 50 -6.21 18.75 12.92
C ASP A 50 -4.92 19.31 13.50
N ASP A 51 -3.83 19.09 12.78
CA ASP A 51 -2.55 19.75 13.03
C ASP A 51 -1.97 20.37 11.76
N ALA A 52 -0.66 20.64 11.73
CA ALA A 52 0.01 21.24 10.58
C ALA A 52 0.12 20.29 9.36
N HIS A 53 -0.08 18.99 9.54
CA HIS A 53 0.18 17.96 8.54
C HIS A 53 -1.07 17.16 8.17
N PHE A 54 -1.92 16.83 9.15
CA PHE A 54 -3.02 15.90 8.99
C PHE A 54 -4.32 16.42 9.60
N THR A 55 -5.45 15.98 9.02
CA THR A 55 -6.78 16.26 9.55
C THR A 55 -7.18 15.24 10.62
N ALA A 56 -8.20 15.54 11.40
CA ALA A 56 -8.78 14.62 12.37
C ALA A 56 -9.27 13.32 11.71
N GLU A 57 -9.67 13.37 10.45
CA GLU A 57 -10.08 12.21 9.66
C GLU A 57 -8.88 11.34 9.26
N ASN A 58 -7.70 11.90 8.99
CA ASN A 58 -6.47 11.13 8.81
C ASN A 58 -6.12 10.37 10.09
N TYR A 59 -6.21 11.02 11.24
CA TYR A 59 -6.02 10.37 12.54
C TYR A 59 -7.09 9.32 12.84
N LEU A 60 -8.32 9.51 12.38
CA LEU A 60 -9.36 8.48 12.48
C LEU A 60 -9.02 7.26 11.61
N GLN A 61 -8.45 7.45 10.42
CA GLN A 61 -7.94 6.34 9.60
C GLN A 61 -6.80 5.61 10.31
N SER A 62 -5.83 6.33 10.84
CA SER A 62 -4.74 5.74 11.64
C SER A 62 -5.28 4.91 12.82
N TYR A 63 -6.28 5.40 13.54
CA TYR A 63 -6.96 4.63 14.59
C TYR A 63 -7.56 3.32 14.07
N VAL A 64 -8.21 3.34 12.89
CA VAL A 64 -8.76 2.12 12.27
C VAL A 64 -7.64 1.15 11.93
N MET A 65 -6.58 1.63 11.27
CA MET A 65 -5.45 0.80 10.85
C MET A 65 -4.73 0.17 12.05
N THR A 66 -4.43 0.96 13.08
CA THR A 66 -3.78 0.45 14.31
C THR A 66 -4.64 -0.59 15.04
N ARG A 67 -5.96 -0.43 15.01
CA ARG A 67 -6.85 -1.44 15.59
C ARG A 67 -6.83 -2.75 14.80
N MET A 68 -6.80 -2.68 13.45
CA MET A 68 -6.71 -3.86 12.60
C MET A 68 -5.33 -4.52 12.72
N GLU A 69 -4.26 -3.73 12.79
CA GLU A 69 -2.91 -4.22 13.09
C GLU A 69 -2.91 -5.05 14.36
N LYS A 70 -3.38 -4.46 15.47
CA LYS A 70 -3.45 -5.18 16.75
C LYS A 70 -4.25 -6.47 16.64
N PHE A 71 -5.39 -6.45 15.95
CA PHE A 71 -6.22 -7.64 15.77
C PHE A 71 -5.48 -8.75 15.03
N VAL A 72 -4.79 -8.42 13.95
CA VAL A 72 -4.00 -9.36 13.15
C VAL A 72 -2.80 -9.90 13.95
N GLU A 73 -2.12 -9.04 14.70
CA GLU A 73 -1.00 -9.44 15.60
C GLU A 73 -1.46 -10.37 16.72
N ASP A 74 -2.61 -10.11 17.34
CA ASP A 74 -3.18 -10.97 18.36
C ASP A 74 -3.49 -12.39 17.83
N HIS A 75 -3.58 -12.55 16.51
CA HIS A 75 -3.69 -13.84 15.79
C HIS A 75 -2.34 -14.39 15.30
N GLY A 76 -1.22 -13.79 15.72
CA GLY A 76 0.14 -14.27 15.40
C GLY A 76 0.58 -13.98 13.95
N ARG A 77 -0.03 -13.00 13.28
CA ARG A 77 0.31 -12.57 11.92
C ARG A 77 0.93 -11.18 11.92
N LYS A 78 1.60 -10.82 10.82
CA LYS A 78 2.16 -9.48 10.56
C LYS A 78 1.27 -8.71 9.60
N VAL A 79 1.34 -7.40 9.66
CA VAL A 79 0.50 -6.52 8.82
C VAL A 79 1.33 -5.83 7.75
N ILE A 80 0.76 -5.77 6.53
CA ILE A 80 1.21 -4.88 5.47
C ILE A 80 0.09 -3.87 5.19
N GLY A 81 0.43 -2.60 4.97
CA GLY A 81 -0.49 -1.58 4.47
C GLY A 81 0.15 -0.76 3.35
N TRP A 82 -0.69 -0.22 2.47
CA TRP A 82 -0.22 0.76 1.49
C TRP A 82 0.35 2.00 2.18
N ASP A 83 1.20 2.77 1.51
CA ASP A 83 1.96 3.86 2.14
C ASP A 83 1.10 5.03 2.68
N GLU A 84 -0.20 5.06 2.40
CA GLU A 84 -1.15 5.94 3.09
C GLU A 84 -1.29 5.64 4.59
N VAL A 85 -0.86 4.47 5.06
CA VAL A 85 -0.82 4.15 6.50
C VAL A 85 0.13 5.08 7.28
N LEU A 86 1.07 5.74 6.58
CA LEU A 86 1.93 6.78 7.16
C LEU A 86 1.14 8.03 7.58
N GLU A 87 -0.03 8.26 6.99
CA GLU A 87 -0.84 9.44 7.24
C GLU A 87 -1.55 9.35 8.60
N GLY A 88 -1.25 10.29 9.50
CA GLY A 88 -1.81 10.32 10.86
C GLY A 88 -1.13 9.36 11.85
N GLY A 89 -0.04 8.72 11.44
CA GLY A 89 0.77 7.84 12.28
C GLY A 89 0.51 6.37 12.05
N LEU A 90 1.58 5.59 12.16
CA LEU A 90 1.63 4.14 12.01
C LEU A 90 1.51 3.42 13.35
N GLY A 91 0.89 2.25 13.34
CA GLY A 91 1.12 1.27 14.38
C GLY A 91 2.57 0.75 14.34
N PRO A 92 3.12 0.26 15.45
CA PRO A 92 4.57 0.05 15.61
C PRO A 92 5.18 -1.06 14.76
N LYS A 93 4.37 -1.94 14.16
CA LYS A 93 4.86 -3.13 13.44
C LYS A 93 4.32 -3.28 12.03
N VAL A 94 3.66 -2.26 11.50
CA VAL A 94 3.17 -2.27 10.11
C VAL A 94 4.34 -2.27 9.15
N THR A 95 4.31 -3.21 8.20
CA THR A 95 5.17 -3.16 7.02
C THR A 95 4.53 -2.24 5.99
N VAL A 96 5.29 -1.27 5.49
CA VAL A 96 4.81 -0.28 4.51
C VAL A 96 5.01 -0.80 3.09
N MET A 97 3.94 -0.88 2.31
CA MET A 97 4.03 -1.13 0.88
C MET A 97 3.94 0.20 0.12
N SER A 98 5.08 0.65 -0.43
CA SER A 98 5.22 1.98 -1.03
C SER A 98 4.88 1.93 -2.51
N TRP A 99 3.68 2.43 -2.88
CA TRP A 99 3.17 2.38 -4.26
C TRP A 99 3.08 3.72 -4.96
N ARG A 100 2.75 4.79 -4.24
CA ARG A 100 2.59 6.14 -4.83
C ARG A 100 3.90 6.68 -5.39
N SER A 101 5.00 6.43 -4.69
CA SER A 101 6.37 6.75 -5.09
C SER A 101 7.38 6.00 -4.22
N VAL A 102 8.66 6.27 -4.35
CA VAL A 102 9.70 5.77 -3.44
C VAL A 102 9.72 6.51 -2.10
N ASP A 103 9.06 7.67 -2.01
CA ASP A 103 9.10 8.54 -0.82
C ASP A 103 8.43 7.89 0.39
N GLY A 104 7.30 7.20 0.18
CA GLY A 104 6.62 6.46 1.25
C GLY A 104 7.53 5.40 1.85
N GLY A 105 8.24 4.65 1.00
CA GLY A 105 9.19 3.64 1.46
C GLY A 105 10.39 4.25 2.18
N ARG A 106 10.94 5.35 1.67
CA ARG A 106 12.02 6.08 2.34
C ARG A 106 11.59 6.58 3.72
N GLU A 107 10.39 7.13 3.83
CA GLU A 107 9.84 7.61 5.09
C GLU A 107 9.57 6.47 6.07
N GLY A 108 9.00 5.36 5.61
CA GLY A 108 8.80 4.16 6.43
C GLY A 108 10.13 3.60 6.98
N ALA A 109 11.16 3.48 6.13
CA ALA A 109 12.47 2.98 6.53
C ALA A 109 13.16 3.90 7.56
N LYS A 110 13.04 5.23 7.42
CA LYS A 110 13.53 6.20 8.41
C LYS A 110 12.85 6.10 9.76
N GLN A 111 11.61 5.65 9.77
CA GLN A 111 10.84 5.38 11.00
C GLN A 111 11.06 3.94 11.52
N HIS A 112 12.01 3.18 10.93
CA HIS A 112 12.34 1.80 11.28
C HIS A 112 11.19 0.80 11.06
N HIS A 113 10.32 1.07 10.07
CA HIS A 113 9.35 0.12 9.56
C HIS A 113 9.91 -0.68 8.42
N ASP A 114 9.63 -1.96 8.37
CA ASP A 114 9.90 -2.77 7.19
C ASP A 114 9.11 -2.25 5.98
N VAL A 115 9.72 -2.31 4.81
CA VAL A 115 9.20 -1.70 3.58
C VAL A 115 9.29 -2.67 2.41
N ILE A 116 8.23 -2.73 1.62
CA ILE A 116 8.21 -3.35 0.30
C ILE A 116 8.02 -2.24 -0.74
N MET A 117 8.97 -2.13 -1.67
CA MET A 117 8.93 -1.12 -2.72
C MET A 117 8.12 -1.62 -3.91
N THR A 118 7.07 -0.87 -4.27
CA THR A 118 6.22 -1.18 -5.43
C THR A 118 5.74 0.09 -6.15
N PRO A 119 6.65 1.07 -6.42
CA PRO A 119 6.24 2.36 -6.95
C PRO A 119 5.59 2.24 -8.33
N CYS A 120 4.43 2.86 -8.49
CA CYS A 120 3.64 2.83 -9.73
C CYS A 120 4.40 3.38 -10.95
N SER A 121 5.44 4.19 -10.72
CA SER A 121 6.31 4.71 -11.76
C SER A 121 7.24 3.66 -12.40
N HIS A 122 7.43 2.49 -11.76
CA HIS A 122 8.39 1.46 -12.20
C HIS A 122 7.82 0.04 -12.19
N LEU A 123 6.91 -0.29 -11.26
CA LEU A 123 6.54 -1.66 -10.95
C LEU A 123 5.04 -1.96 -11.13
N TYR A 124 4.28 -1.12 -11.85
CA TYR A 124 2.89 -1.38 -12.22
C TYR A 124 2.83 -1.98 -13.62
N PHE A 125 2.76 -3.31 -13.69
CA PHE A 125 2.83 -4.05 -14.95
C PHE A 125 1.52 -4.09 -15.72
N ASP A 126 0.45 -3.52 -15.20
CA ASP A 126 -0.79 -3.22 -15.90
C ASP A 126 -0.68 -1.98 -16.81
N TYR A 127 0.40 -1.19 -16.69
CA TYR A 127 0.70 -0.06 -17.58
C TYR A 127 1.24 -0.54 -18.94
N TYR A 128 1.12 0.31 -19.97
CA TYR A 128 1.66 0.06 -21.30
C TYR A 128 3.17 -0.20 -21.28
N GLN A 129 3.63 -1.13 -22.13
CA GLN A 129 5.05 -1.46 -22.27
C GLN A 129 5.75 -0.63 -23.34
N THR A 130 4.97 -0.13 -24.31
CA THR A 130 5.46 0.71 -25.40
C THR A 130 4.71 2.04 -25.42
N ASP A 131 5.23 3.03 -26.10
CA ASP A 131 4.58 4.32 -26.36
C ASP A 131 3.63 4.28 -27.56
N ASN A 132 3.69 3.23 -28.40
CA ASN A 132 2.74 2.97 -29.46
C ASN A 132 1.52 2.20 -28.95
N THR A 133 0.64 2.90 -28.26
CA THR A 133 -0.52 2.30 -27.59
C THR A 133 -1.58 1.75 -28.53
N ASP A 134 -1.55 2.12 -29.82
CA ASP A 134 -2.53 1.65 -30.83
C ASP A 134 -2.37 0.15 -31.14
N ASP A 135 -1.17 -0.38 -30.99
CA ASP A 135 -0.84 -1.79 -31.23
C ASP A 135 -0.84 -2.64 -29.95
N GLU A 136 -1.10 -2.02 -28.79
CA GLU A 136 -1.13 -2.75 -27.51
C GLU A 136 -2.57 -3.13 -27.09
N PRO A 137 -2.73 -4.23 -26.33
CA PRO A 137 -3.97 -4.46 -25.59
C PRO A 137 -4.29 -3.26 -24.69
N ILE A 138 -5.57 -2.88 -24.61
CA ILE A 138 -6.00 -1.75 -23.80
C ILE A 138 -5.52 -1.89 -22.34
N ALA A 139 -4.99 -0.81 -21.77
CA ALA A 139 -4.53 -0.72 -20.38
C ALA A 139 -5.19 0.48 -19.68
N ILE A 140 -5.01 0.58 -18.37
CA ILE A 140 -5.48 1.72 -17.59
C ILE A 140 -4.79 3.04 -17.98
N GLY A 141 -3.60 2.96 -18.54
CA GLY A 141 -2.73 4.09 -18.90
C GLY A 141 -1.30 3.86 -18.45
N GLY A 142 -0.57 4.94 -18.31
CA GLY A 142 0.84 4.89 -17.91
C GLY A 142 1.76 4.28 -18.99
N TYR A 143 3.07 4.35 -18.75
CA TYR A 143 4.08 3.77 -19.66
C TYR A 143 5.29 3.34 -18.85
N ILE A 144 5.58 2.05 -18.84
CA ILE A 144 6.72 1.45 -18.14
C ILE A 144 7.40 0.45 -19.08
N PRO A 145 8.44 0.88 -19.84
CA PRO A 145 9.25 -0.03 -20.64
C PRO A 145 10.16 -0.89 -19.75
N VAL A 146 10.67 -2.00 -20.32
CA VAL A 146 11.62 -2.90 -19.65
C VAL A 146 12.81 -2.14 -19.05
N SER A 147 13.36 -1.17 -19.80
CA SER A 147 14.51 -0.37 -19.32
C SER A 147 14.21 0.34 -18.01
N ARG A 148 12.99 0.88 -17.83
CA ARG A 148 12.59 1.56 -16.60
C ARG A 148 12.47 0.60 -15.41
N VAL A 149 12.00 -0.62 -15.65
CA VAL A 149 11.96 -1.65 -14.60
C VAL A 149 13.38 -2.07 -14.22
N TYR A 150 14.23 -2.30 -15.22
CA TYR A 150 15.62 -2.72 -15.02
C TYR A 150 16.48 -1.68 -14.30
N GLU A 151 16.22 -0.39 -14.51
CA GLU A 151 16.94 0.73 -13.86
C GLU A 151 16.47 0.97 -12.41
N PHE A 152 15.40 0.33 -11.98
CA PHE A 152 14.86 0.58 -10.64
C PHE A 152 15.77 0.01 -9.55
N GLU A 153 16.26 0.89 -8.68
CA GLU A 153 16.99 0.53 -7.47
C GLU A 153 16.05 0.62 -6.26
N PRO A 154 15.73 -0.50 -5.60
CA PRO A 154 14.78 -0.52 -4.48
C PRO A 154 15.24 0.24 -3.24
N ILE A 155 16.54 0.40 -3.04
CA ILE A 155 17.10 1.06 -1.85
C ILE A 155 17.44 2.51 -2.19
N PRO A 156 16.67 3.50 -1.70
CA PRO A 156 17.00 4.91 -1.91
C PRO A 156 18.39 5.26 -1.37
N SER A 157 19.19 5.94 -2.19
CA SER A 157 20.59 6.28 -1.86
C SER A 157 20.74 7.23 -0.66
N GLU A 158 19.65 7.88 -0.26
CA GLU A 158 19.59 8.82 0.88
C GLU A 158 19.46 8.11 2.23
N LEU A 159 19.18 6.81 2.23
CA LEU A 159 19.07 6.03 3.47
C LEU A 159 20.48 5.70 4.01
N THR A 160 20.60 5.76 5.33
CA THR A 160 21.76 5.20 6.03
C THR A 160 21.78 3.67 5.90
N GLU A 161 22.94 3.05 6.17
CA GLU A 161 23.04 1.58 6.16
C GLU A 161 22.06 0.90 7.14
N GLU A 162 21.72 1.55 8.24
CA GLU A 162 20.77 1.00 9.21
C GLU A 162 19.34 1.10 8.70
N GLU A 163 18.95 2.25 8.15
CA GLU A 163 17.62 2.46 7.57
C GLU A 163 17.40 1.56 6.35
N ALA A 164 18.43 1.36 5.52
CA ALA A 164 18.38 0.52 4.32
C ALA A 164 18.04 -0.94 4.63
N LYS A 165 18.37 -1.45 5.82
CA LYS A 165 18.02 -2.82 6.25
C LYS A 165 16.53 -3.06 6.35
N HIS A 166 15.74 -2.01 6.50
CA HIS A 166 14.30 -2.09 6.52
C HIS A 166 13.66 -2.25 5.13
N ILE A 167 14.41 -2.02 4.04
CA ILE A 167 13.91 -2.31 2.70
C ILE A 167 14.01 -3.82 2.43
N LEU A 168 12.89 -4.52 2.55
CA LEU A 168 12.83 -5.97 2.38
C LEU A 168 13.02 -6.39 0.92
N GLY A 169 12.70 -5.52 -0.03
CA GLY A 169 12.80 -5.76 -1.45
C GLY A 169 11.74 -5.02 -2.25
N ALA A 170 11.48 -5.51 -3.46
CA ALA A 170 10.51 -4.94 -4.38
C ALA A 170 9.45 -5.95 -4.81
N GLN A 171 8.26 -5.45 -5.19
CA GLN A 171 7.17 -6.22 -5.76
C GLN A 171 6.62 -5.49 -6.98
N ALA A 172 6.34 -6.22 -8.06
CA ALA A 172 5.57 -5.70 -9.17
C ALA A 172 4.07 -5.99 -8.97
N ASN A 173 3.22 -5.06 -9.39
CA ASN A 173 1.77 -5.20 -9.35
C ASN A 173 1.22 -5.38 -10.76
N LEU A 174 0.26 -6.30 -10.91
CA LEU A 174 -0.50 -6.51 -12.13
C LEU A 174 -1.98 -6.40 -11.79
N TRP A 175 -2.53 -5.17 -11.86
CA TRP A 175 -3.95 -4.91 -11.68
C TRP A 175 -4.73 -5.40 -12.90
N VAL A 176 -5.91 -5.98 -12.67
CA VAL A 176 -6.56 -6.83 -13.69
C VAL A 176 -7.81 -6.21 -14.33
N GLU A 177 -8.07 -4.93 -14.11
CA GLU A 177 -9.25 -4.23 -14.66
C GLU A 177 -9.37 -4.36 -16.20
N TYR A 178 -8.21 -4.40 -16.87
CA TYR A 178 -8.13 -4.52 -18.34
C TYR A 178 -7.51 -5.85 -18.81
N ILE A 179 -7.31 -6.80 -17.89
CA ILE A 179 -6.73 -8.11 -18.21
C ILE A 179 -7.83 -9.16 -18.26
N LYS A 180 -8.21 -9.52 -19.48
CA LYS A 180 -9.36 -10.41 -19.76
C LYS A 180 -9.01 -11.90 -19.82
N ASP A 181 -7.73 -12.24 -20.01
CA ASP A 181 -7.24 -13.60 -20.17
C ASP A 181 -5.75 -13.73 -19.81
N MET A 182 -5.27 -14.98 -19.73
CA MET A 182 -3.88 -15.28 -19.39
C MET A 182 -2.88 -14.80 -20.45
N ASN A 183 -3.25 -14.76 -21.73
CA ASN A 183 -2.35 -14.25 -22.77
C ASN A 183 -2.09 -12.75 -22.57
N THR A 184 -3.13 -12.01 -22.24
CA THR A 184 -3.00 -10.58 -21.86
C THR A 184 -2.15 -10.41 -20.60
N ALA A 185 -2.33 -11.26 -19.59
CA ALA A 185 -1.51 -11.24 -18.39
C ALA A 185 -0.02 -11.50 -18.72
N PHE A 186 0.29 -12.55 -19.47
CA PHE A 186 1.66 -12.84 -19.90
C PHE A 186 2.25 -11.71 -20.76
N TYR A 187 1.47 -11.15 -21.65
CA TYR A 187 1.91 -9.98 -22.43
C TYR A 187 2.30 -8.81 -21.51
N ARG A 188 1.54 -8.57 -20.45
CA ARG A 188 1.82 -7.47 -19.51
C ARG A 188 3.04 -7.70 -18.63
N VAL A 189 3.27 -8.92 -18.18
CA VAL A 189 4.40 -9.19 -17.26
C VAL A 189 5.72 -9.45 -17.98
N LEU A 190 5.68 -10.05 -19.17
CA LEU A 190 6.90 -10.38 -19.92
C LEU A 190 7.22 -9.29 -20.96
N PRO A 191 8.52 -8.93 -21.13
CA PRO A 191 9.70 -9.45 -20.42
C PRO A 191 10.04 -8.69 -19.12
N ARG A 192 9.17 -7.81 -18.62
CA ARG A 192 9.47 -6.96 -17.45
C ARG A 192 9.71 -7.72 -16.15
N MET A 193 9.26 -8.98 -16.09
CA MET A 193 9.43 -9.84 -14.90
C MET A 193 10.69 -10.74 -14.99
N ASP A 194 11.35 -10.80 -16.15
CA ASP A 194 12.59 -11.55 -16.34
C ASP A 194 13.79 -10.76 -15.74
#